data_8b6e58e8f2bf3d573f013d06c6dd8b9a
#
_entry.id   8b6e58e8f2bf3d573f013d06c6dd8b9a
#
_cell.length_a   1.000
_cell.length_b   1.000
_cell.length_c   1.000
_cell.angle_alpha   90.00
_cell.angle_beta   90.00
_cell.angle_gamma   90.00
#
_symmetry.space_group_name_H-M   'P 1'
#
loop_
_entity.id
_entity.type
_entity.pdbx_description
1 polymer ?
#
loop_
_entity_poly.entity_id
_entity_poly.type
_entity_poly.pdbx_seq_one_letter_code
_entity_poly.pdbx_strand_id
1 'polypeptide(L)'
;MIATAATIERIETLLVDVPTIRPHKLSVATMNCQTLVLVRIRCTDGIEGVGEATTIGGLAYGEESPESIKVNIDTYFAPLLQGMDATRPGAAMARARKLFQGNRFAKCAIETALFDAQARRLGVPLSELFGGRRADAVDVAWTLASGDTQRDIAEAEAMLDARRHRAFKLKIGSNAVASDVAHVVAIKRALGERGDVRVDVNQAWSETDAIWAGARLAEAGVSLVEQPIAATNRAGLKRLTQLAQVPIMADEALHGPVDAFALAQDRAADVFAVKIAQSGGLQGAASVASIAAAAGIELYGGTMLEGAAGTMASAQLFSTFDSLKWGTELFGPLLLTEEILVEPLRYEDFKLHLPATPGLGITFDWARIERMKRDAR
;
A
#
# COMPACT_ATOMS: atom_id res chain seq x y z
N MET A 1 29.38 -31.51 9.17
CA MET A 1 29.23 -30.81 7.86
C MET A 1 28.50 -29.52 8.11
N ILE A 2 29.14 -28.39 7.83
CA ILE A 2 28.43 -27.10 7.82
C ILE A 2 27.48 -27.19 6.65
N ALA A 3 26.17 -27.23 6.89
CA ALA A 3 25.18 -27.20 5.83
C ALA A 3 25.50 -25.95 4.98
N THR A 4 25.72 -26.13 3.68
CA THR A 4 25.87 -25.00 2.75
C THR A 4 24.62 -24.15 2.86
N ALA A 5 24.78 -22.86 3.17
CA ALA A 5 23.66 -21.95 3.27
C ALA A 5 22.89 -21.96 1.94
N ALA A 6 21.55 -21.97 2.01
CA ALA A 6 20.72 -21.88 0.81
C ALA A 6 21.02 -20.56 0.09
N THR A 7 21.20 -20.61 -1.23
CA THR A 7 21.48 -19.43 -2.05
C THR A 7 20.32 -19.13 -3.00
N ILE A 8 20.26 -17.90 -3.49
CA ILE A 8 19.31 -17.47 -4.51
C ILE A 8 19.74 -18.13 -5.83
N GLU A 9 18.92 -19.07 -6.32
CA GLU A 9 19.19 -19.79 -7.56
C GLU A 9 18.73 -18.98 -8.78
N ARG A 10 17.50 -18.44 -8.72
CA ARG A 10 16.87 -17.73 -9.82
C ARG A 10 15.88 -16.69 -9.33
N ILE A 11 15.81 -15.57 -10.03
CA ILE A 11 14.81 -14.52 -9.86
C ILE A 11 14.07 -14.37 -11.19
N GLU A 12 12.75 -14.48 -11.17
CA GLU A 12 11.86 -14.31 -12.32
C GLU A 12 10.92 -13.14 -12.06
N THR A 13 10.69 -12.30 -13.07
CA THR A 13 9.77 -11.17 -12.99
C THR A 13 8.69 -11.27 -14.06
N LEU A 14 7.44 -11.25 -13.66
CA LEU A 14 6.28 -11.35 -14.53
C LEU A 14 5.47 -10.05 -14.46
N LEU A 15 5.01 -9.56 -15.62
CA LEU A 15 3.97 -8.52 -15.71
C LEU A 15 2.64 -9.21 -15.94
N VAL A 16 1.68 -9.00 -15.03
CA VAL A 16 0.35 -9.60 -15.10
C VAL A 16 -0.67 -8.47 -15.15
N ASP A 17 -1.36 -8.35 -16.27
CA ASP A 17 -2.36 -7.31 -16.50
C ASP A 17 -3.75 -7.84 -16.11
N VAL A 18 -4.36 -7.21 -15.10
CA VAL A 18 -5.68 -7.58 -14.61
C VAL A 18 -6.64 -6.39 -14.73
N PRO A 19 -7.74 -6.53 -15.49
CA PRO A 19 -8.73 -5.46 -15.58
C PRO A 19 -9.34 -5.12 -14.22
N THR A 20 -9.74 -3.85 -14.05
CA THR A 20 -10.47 -3.43 -12.86
C THR A 20 -11.99 -3.61 -13.05
N ILE A 21 -12.71 -3.86 -11.97
CA ILE A 21 -14.18 -4.05 -11.96
C ILE A 21 -14.94 -2.82 -12.47
N ARG A 22 -14.33 -1.65 -12.42
CA ARG A 22 -14.82 -0.37 -12.96
C ARG A 22 -13.63 0.57 -13.19
N PRO A 23 -13.79 1.63 -14.00
CA PRO A 23 -12.78 2.69 -14.06
C PRO A 23 -12.53 3.26 -12.66
N HIS A 24 -11.28 3.27 -12.23
CA HIS A 24 -10.87 3.85 -10.96
C HIS A 24 -10.30 5.24 -11.22
N LYS A 25 -11.07 6.28 -10.90
CA LYS A 25 -10.69 7.68 -11.10
C LYS A 25 -9.82 8.16 -9.93
N LEU A 26 -8.70 8.75 -10.28
CA LEU A 26 -7.77 9.45 -9.39
C LEU A 26 -7.71 10.91 -9.82
N SER A 27 -7.10 11.77 -9.01
CA SER A 27 -6.90 13.18 -9.40
C SER A 27 -6.07 13.35 -10.67
N VAL A 28 -5.13 12.44 -10.92
CA VAL A 28 -4.13 12.52 -12.02
C VAL A 28 -4.31 11.49 -13.13
N ALA A 29 -5.10 10.43 -12.94
CA ALA A 29 -5.25 9.35 -13.90
C ALA A 29 -6.56 8.59 -13.72
N THR A 30 -6.96 7.83 -14.75
CA THR A 30 -8.04 6.84 -14.65
C THR A 30 -7.47 5.47 -15.01
N MET A 31 -7.60 4.51 -14.10
CA MET A 31 -7.17 3.12 -14.32
C MET A 31 -8.34 2.24 -14.76
N ASN A 32 -8.13 1.45 -15.82
CA ASN A 32 -9.02 0.38 -16.25
C ASN A 32 -8.38 -1.01 -16.13
N CYS A 33 -7.09 -1.04 -15.76
CA CYS A 33 -6.29 -2.24 -15.61
C CYS A 33 -5.22 -1.98 -14.56
N GLN A 34 -4.92 -2.96 -13.71
CA GLN A 34 -3.76 -2.95 -12.83
C GLN A 34 -2.73 -3.95 -13.34
N THR A 35 -1.48 -3.50 -13.43
CA THR A 35 -0.35 -4.38 -13.77
C THR A 35 0.34 -4.82 -12.50
N LEU A 36 0.28 -6.10 -12.20
CA LEU A 36 1.00 -6.72 -11.08
C LEU A 36 2.41 -7.11 -11.57
N VAL A 37 3.44 -6.55 -10.94
CA VAL A 37 4.82 -6.97 -11.16
C VAL A 37 5.13 -8.04 -10.12
N LEU A 38 4.97 -9.32 -10.49
CA LEU A 38 5.25 -10.44 -9.61
C LEU A 38 6.72 -10.83 -9.71
N VAL A 39 7.37 -10.99 -8.57
CA VAL A 39 8.75 -11.47 -8.45
C VAL A 39 8.76 -12.81 -7.76
N ARG A 40 9.25 -13.84 -8.45
CA ARG A 40 9.43 -15.18 -7.91
C ARG A 40 10.90 -15.47 -7.70
N ILE A 41 11.28 -15.79 -6.48
CA ILE A 41 12.65 -16.17 -6.12
C ILE A 41 12.66 -17.66 -5.79
N ARG A 42 13.52 -18.41 -6.49
CA ARG A 42 13.81 -19.82 -6.18
C ARG A 42 15.16 -19.91 -5.50
N CYS A 43 15.23 -20.70 -4.44
CA CYS A 43 16.45 -20.98 -3.68
C CYS A 43 16.97 -22.41 -3.92
N THR A 44 18.27 -22.63 -3.71
CA THR A 44 18.92 -23.92 -3.92
C THR A 44 18.46 -25.05 -2.98
N ASP A 45 17.76 -24.69 -1.90
CA ASP A 45 17.09 -25.64 -0.99
C ASP A 45 15.66 -26.01 -1.43
N GLY A 46 15.23 -25.56 -2.61
CA GLY A 46 13.90 -25.79 -3.16
C GLY A 46 12.81 -24.88 -2.62
N ILE A 47 13.14 -23.99 -1.68
CA ILE A 47 12.18 -22.97 -1.17
C ILE A 47 11.97 -21.88 -2.23
N GLU A 48 10.73 -21.47 -2.39
CA GLU A 48 10.36 -20.36 -3.24
C GLU A 48 9.68 -19.26 -2.42
N GLY A 49 9.91 -18.02 -2.81
CA GLY A 49 9.20 -16.86 -2.27
C GLY A 49 8.67 -15.97 -3.38
N VAL A 50 7.57 -15.31 -3.09
CA VAL A 50 6.90 -14.41 -4.02
C VAL A 50 6.77 -13.02 -3.42
N GLY A 51 7.03 -12.01 -4.24
CA GLY A 51 6.80 -10.61 -3.91
C GLY A 51 6.09 -9.92 -5.05
N GLU A 52 5.61 -8.73 -4.78
CA GLU A 52 4.84 -7.95 -5.73
C GLU A 52 5.16 -6.47 -5.60
N ALA A 53 5.14 -5.77 -6.72
CA ALA A 53 4.99 -4.33 -6.77
C ALA A 53 3.93 -3.95 -7.81
N THR A 54 3.26 -2.85 -7.55
CA THR A 54 2.31 -2.23 -8.49
C THR A 54 2.54 -0.74 -8.52
N THR A 55 2.07 -0.12 -9.60
CA THR A 55 2.04 1.34 -9.73
C THR A 55 0.62 1.78 -10.07
N ILE A 56 0.23 2.97 -9.64
CA ILE A 56 -1.09 3.50 -9.94
C ILE A 56 -0.99 4.33 -11.23
N GLY A 57 -1.70 3.87 -12.28
CA GLY A 57 -1.72 4.58 -13.57
C GLY A 57 -0.35 4.65 -14.27
N GLY A 58 0.46 3.62 -14.15
CA GLY A 58 1.81 3.59 -14.74
C GLY A 58 2.75 4.57 -14.04
N LEU A 59 3.13 5.66 -14.70
CA LEU A 59 3.99 6.72 -14.15
C LEU A 59 3.19 7.89 -13.52
N ALA A 60 1.86 7.78 -13.43
CA ALA A 60 1.03 8.89 -12.96
C ALA A 60 1.20 9.16 -11.44
N TYR A 61 1.58 8.14 -10.66
CA TYR A 61 1.65 8.23 -9.19
C TYR A 61 2.99 7.81 -8.61
N GLY A 62 4.04 7.73 -9.38
CA GLY A 62 5.35 7.33 -8.86
C GLY A 62 6.44 7.46 -9.90
N GLU A 63 7.66 7.19 -9.48
CA GLU A 63 8.87 7.33 -10.30
C GLU A 63 9.17 6.08 -11.13
N GLU A 64 8.46 4.98 -10.89
CA GLU A 64 8.66 3.69 -11.55
C GLU A 64 7.38 3.28 -12.29
N SER A 65 7.51 2.68 -13.47
CA SER A 65 6.42 1.98 -14.16
C SER A 65 6.58 0.46 -14.00
N PRO A 66 5.53 -0.34 -14.22
CA PRO A 66 5.64 -1.80 -14.19
C PRO A 66 6.76 -2.31 -15.09
N GLU A 67 6.92 -1.73 -16.27
CA GLU A 67 7.96 -2.09 -17.23
C GLU A 67 9.36 -1.73 -16.71
N SER A 68 9.55 -0.54 -16.13
CA SER A 68 10.83 -0.14 -15.56
C SER A 68 11.21 -0.98 -14.35
N ILE A 69 10.24 -1.34 -13.49
CA ILE A 69 10.45 -2.26 -12.37
C ILE A 69 10.98 -3.59 -12.88
N LYS A 70 10.29 -4.20 -13.86
CA LYS A 70 10.71 -5.48 -14.45
C LYS A 70 12.11 -5.37 -15.08
N VAL A 71 12.34 -4.39 -15.95
CA VAL A 71 13.63 -4.22 -16.63
C VAL A 71 14.76 -4.04 -15.61
N ASN A 72 14.55 -3.23 -14.57
CA ASN A 72 15.56 -3.00 -13.55
C ASN A 72 15.84 -4.26 -12.73
N ILE A 73 14.81 -5.03 -12.38
CA ILE A 73 14.99 -6.30 -11.68
C ILE A 73 15.78 -7.28 -12.55
N ASP A 74 15.35 -7.52 -13.77
CA ASP A 74 15.96 -8.51 -14.65
C ASP A 74 17.41 -8.16 -15.03
N THR A 75 17.68 -6.86 -15.26
CA THR A 75 18.99 -6.39 -15.76
C THR A 75 20.01 -6.18 -14.65
N TYR A 76 19.59 -5.67 -13.49
CA TYR A 76 20.52 -5.21 -12.45
C TYR A 76 20.41 -5.97 -11.14
N PHE A 77 19.19 -6.16 -10.63
CA PHE A 77 19.01 -6.78 -9.31
C PHE A 77 19.20 -8.29 -9.35
N ALA A 78 18.63 -8.99 -10.32
CA ALA A 78 18.71 -10.45 -10.41
C ALA A 78 20.17 -10.94 -10.58
N PRO A 79 20.99 -10.37 -11.49
CA PRO A 79 22.41 -10.75 -11.58
C PRO A 79 23.23 -10.44 -10.33
N LEU A 80 22.89 -9.35 -9.61
CA LEU A 80 23.57 -9.00 -8.36
C LEU A 80 23.27 -9.98 -7.24
N LEU A 81 22.02 -10.42 -7.14
CA LEU A 81 21.52 -11.19 -6.00
C LEU A 81 21.68 -12.71 -6.19
N GLN A 82 21.75 -13.17 -7.42
CA GLN A 82 21.97 -14.60 -7.73
C GLN A 82 23.24 -15.11 -7.07
N GLY A 83 23.16 -16.28 -6.43
CA GLY A 83 24.23 -16.88 -5.66
C GLY A 83 24.43 -16.32 -4.24
N MET A 84 23.74 -15.24 -3.86
CA MET A 84 23.81 -14.74 -2.48
C MET A 84 23.03 -15.63 -1.51
N ASP A 85 23.40 -15.54 -0.24
CA ASP A 85 22.76 -16.27 0.86
C ASP A 85 21.29 -15.85 1.01
N ALA A 86 20.38 -16.76 0.66
CA ALA A 86 18.92 -16.56 0.68
C ALA A 86 18.34 -16.60 2.12
N THR A 87 19.13 -17.03 3.11
CA THR A 87 18.71 -17.07 4.52
C THR A 87 18.87 -15.73 5.22
N ARG A 88 19.45 -14.75 4.53
CA ARG A 88 19.77 -13.41 5.05
C ARG A 88 19.19 -12.29 4.19
N PRO A 89 17.85 -12.14 4.12
CA PRO A 89 17.21 -11.11 3.29
C PRO A 89 17.78 -9.70 3.50
N GLY A 90 17.98 -9.31 4.76
CA GLY A 90 18.53 -7.99 5.10
C GLY A 90 19.92 -7.73 4.51
N ALA A 91 20.81 -8.72 4.48
CA ALA A 91 22.15 -8.58 3.91
C ALA A 91 22.11 -8.43 2.38
N ALA A 92 21.26 -9.23 1.71
CA ALA A 92 21.03 -9.14 0.28
C ALA A 92 20.49 -7.74 -0.11
N MET A 93 19.48 -7.26 0.61
CA MET A 93 18.90 -5.95 0.37
C MET A 93 19.82 -4.78 0.73
N ALA A 94 20.65 -4.91 1.76
CA ALA A 94 21.66 -3.90 2.09
C ALA A 94 22.66 -3.71 0.94
N ARG A 95 23.10 -4.82 0.31
CA ARG A 95 23.96 -4.76 -0.87
C ARG A 95 23.26 -4.08 -2.06
N ALA A 96 21.99 -4.43 -2.33
CA ALA A 96 21.21 -3.83 -3.39
C ALA A 96 21.00 -2.31 -3.16
N ARG A 97 20.67 -1.90 -1.94
CA ARG A 97 20.50 -0.48 -1.58
C ARG A 97 21.80 0.32 -1.73
N LYS A 98 22.93 -0.29 -1.41
CA LYS A 98 24.24 0.36 -1.55
C LYS A 98 24.63 0.64 -3.02
N LEU A 99 24.27 -0.26 -3.92
CA LEU A 99 24.70 -0.20 -5.33
C LEU A 99 23.68 0.51 -6.24
N PHE A 100 22.40 0.43 -5.93
CA PHE A 100 21.33 0.97 -6.76
C PHE A 100 20.55 2.06 -6.04
N GLN A 101 20.52 3.25 -6.62
CA GLN A 101 19.72 4.37 -6.11
C GLN A 101 18.24 4.22 -6.48
N GLY A 102 17.32 4.87 -5.74
CA GLY A 102 15.90 4.83 -6.04
C GLY A 102 15.34 3.42 -6.13
N ASN A 103 14.50 3.16 -7.12
CA ASN A 103 13.92 1.83 -7.40
C ASN A 103 13.25 1.21 -6.18
N ARG A 104 12.43 1.99 -5.48
CA ARG A 104 11.79 1.56 -4.22
C ARG A 104 10.81 0.42 -4.43
N PHE A 105 10.05 0.47 -5.53
CA PHE A 105 9.06 -0.56 -5.86
C PHE A 105 9.73 -1.87 -6.24
N ALA A 106 10.77 -1.82 -7.10
CA ALA A 106 11.57 -2.99 -7.43
C ALA A 106 12.20 -3.62 -6.17
N LYS A 107 12.75 -2.80 -5.28
CA LYS A 107 13.32 -3.26 -3.99
C LYS A 107 12.26 -3.88 -3.09
N CYS A 108 11.06 -3.30 -3.04
CA CYS A 108 9.95 -3.83 -2.26
C CYS A 108 9.55 -5.23 -2.74
N ALA A 109 9.36 -5.42 -4.03
CA ALA A 109 8.99 -6.73 -4.59
C ALA A 109 10.05 -7.81 -4.29
N ILE A 110 11.33 -7.48 -4.47
CA ILE A 110 12.44 -8.40 -4.19
C ILE A 110 12.52 -8.70 -2.68
N GLU A 111 12.46 -7.68 -1.84
CA GLU A 111 12.53 -7.85 -0.39
C GLU A 111 11.39 -8.71 0.13
N THR A 112 10.17 -8.48 -0.34
CA THR A 112 9.00 -9.27 0.01
C THR A 112 9.19 -10.73 -0.37
N ALA A 113 9.67 -11.02 -1.59
CA ALA A 113 9.94 -12.39 -2.03
C ALA A 113 11.01 -13.08 -1.17
N LEU A 114 12.07 -12.36 -0.79
CA LEU A 114 13.12 -12.90 0.09
C LEU A 114 12.59 -13.20 1.49
N PHE A 115 11.77 -12.32 2.06
CA PHE A 115 11.16 -12.53 3.38
C PHE A 115 10.09 -13.62 3.35
N ASP A 116 9.30 -13.74 2.27
CA ASP A 116 8.37 -14.86 2.07
C ASP A 116 9.12 -16.20 2.05
N ALA A 117 10.21 -16.30 1.24
CA ALA A 117 11.06 -17.50 1.22
C ALA A 117 11.64 -17.82 2.60
N GLN A 118 12.13 -16.81 3.32
CA GLN A 118 12.71 -17.01 4.65
C GLN A 118 11.67 -17.48 5.67
N ALA A 119 10.48 -16.87 5.67
CA ALA A 119 9.40 -17.25 6.57
C ALA A 119 8.91 -18.69 6.29
N ARG A 120 8.79 -19.06 5.00
CA ARG A 120 8.51 -20.45 4.60
C ARG A 120 9.58 -21.44 5.07
N ARG A 121 10.85 -21.08 4.94
CA ARG A 121 12.00 -21.89 5.41
C ARG A 121 11.95 -22.15 6.90
N LEU A 122 11.55 -21.13 7.67
CA LEU A 122 11.41 -21.23 9.12
C LEU A 122 10.08 -21.86 9.57
N GLY A 123 9.14 -22.07 8.66
CA GLY A 123 7.82 -22.64 8.97
C GLY A 123 6.90 -21.69 9.73
N VAL A 124 7.07 -20.37 9.58
CA VAL A 124 6.31 -19.34 10.30
C VAL A 124 5.65 -18.35 9.34
N PRO A 125 4.54 -17.69 9.73
CA PRO A 125 4.01 -16.53 8.99
C PRO A 125 5.05 -15.42 8.87
N LEU A 126 4.94 -14.60 7.80
CA LEU A 126 5.88 -13.49 7.56
C LEU A 126 5.92 -12.48 8.70
N SER A 127 4.79 -12.22 9.37
CA SER A 127 4.69 -11.35 10.54
C SER A 127 5.64 -11.72 11.68
N GLU A 128 5.96 -13.02 11.84
CA GLU A 128 6.85 -13.49 12.90
C GLU A 128 8.29 -13.00 12.73
N LEU A 129 8.70 -12.67 11.50
CA LEU A 129 10.01 -12.07 11.22
C LEU A 129 10.09 -10.59 11.61
N PHE A 130 8.96 -9.97 11.97
CA PHE A 130 8.83 -8.58 12.38
C PHE A 130 8.29 -8.42 13.81
N GLY A 131 8.46 -9.45 14.64
CA GLY A 131 8.10 -9.41 16.05
C GLY A 131 6.78 -10.08 16.42
N GLY A 132 6.08 -10.66 15.42
CA GLY A 132 4.80 -11.35 15.60
C GLY A 132 3.60 -10.42 15.49
N ARG A 133 2.50 -10.97 14.95
CA ARG A 133 1.27 -10.23 14.77
C ARG A 133 0.56 -9.97 16.09
N ARG A 134 -0.03 -8.78 16.24
CA ARG A 134 -0.84 -8.36 17.38
C ARG A 134 -2.35 -8.50 17.13
N ALA A 135 -2.72 -8.69 15.86
CA ALA A 135 -4.10 -8.89 15.43
C ALA A 135 -4.17 -9.92 14.31
N ASP A 136 -5.23 -10.74 14.32
CA ASP A 136 -5.47 -11.77 13.29
C ASP A 136 -6.20 -11.21 12.06
N ALA A 137 -6.59 -9.94 12.09
CA ALA A 137 -7.25 -9.24 10.99
C ALA A 137 -7.03 -7.74 11.11
N VAL A 138 -7.02 -7.03 9.97
CA VAL A 138 -6.89 -5.57 9.89
C VAL A 138 -8.14 -4.96 9.28
N ASP A 139 -8.59 -3.81 9.80
CA ASP A 139 -9.71 -3.05 9.23
C ASP A 139 -9.35 -2.53 7.85
N VAL A 140 -10.30 -2.61 6.88
CA VAL A 140 -10.07 -2.19 5.50
C VAL A 140 -11.10 -1.13 5.08
N ALA A 141 -10.61 0.06 4.72
CA ALA A 141 -11.40 1.11 4.11
C ALA A 141 -11.64 0.80 2.63
N TRP A 142 -12.70 1.40 2.08
CA TRP A 142 -13.03 1.35 0.65
C TRP A 142 -12.91 2.73 0.02
N THR A 143 -12.43 2.79 -1.22
CA THR A 143 -12.34 4.04 -1.96
C THR A 143 -13.57 4.25 -2.84
N LEU A 144 -14.32 5.32 -2.56
CA LEU A 144 -15.38 5.84 -3.41
C LEU A 144 -14.75 6.77 -4.46
N ALA A 145 -14.90 6.43 -5.72
CA ALA A 145 -14.19 7.09 -6.82
C ALA A 145 -15.05 7.18 -8.11
N SER A 146 -16.38 7.21 -8.01
CA SER A 146 -17.25 7.40 -9.15
C SER A 146 -17.32 8.87 -9.60
N GLY A 147 -17.13 9.80 -8.67
CA GLY A 147 -17.29 11.24 -8.84
C GLY A 147 -18.77 11.67 -8.95
N ASP A 148 -19.70 10.76 -8.65
CA ASP A 148 -21.14 11.02 -8.60
C ASP A 148 -21.65 10.76 -7.18
N THR A 149 -22.25 11.77 -6.55
CA THR A 149 -22.65 11.71 -5.15
C THR A 149 -23.64 10.58 -4.85
N GLN A 150 -24.63 10.38 -5.74
CA GLN A 150 -25.66 9.36 -5.50
C GLN A 150 -25.12 7.95 -5.69
N ARG A 151 -24.25 7.76 -6.66
CA ARG A 151 -23.58 6.47 -6.90
C ARG A 151 -22.66 6.13 -5.74
N ASP A 152 -21.87 7.08 -5.26
CA ASP A 152 -20.95 6.86 -4.14
C ASP A 152 -21.72 6.58 -2.83
N ILE A 153 -22.86 7.24 -2.59
CA ILE A 153 -23.76 6.91 -1.47
C ILE A 153 -24.28 5.48 -1.60
N ALA A 154 -24.83 5.12 -2.76
CA ALA A 154 -25.39 3.79 -2.96
C ALA A 154 -24.33 2.69 -2.83
N GLU A 155 -23.11 2.93 -3.36
CA GLU A 155 -21.97 2.00 -3.19
C GLU A 155 -21.58 1.84 -1.72
N ALA A 156 -21.47 2.93 -0.97
CA ALA A 156 -21.13 2.90 0.46
C ALA A 156 -22.21 2.16 1.29
N GLU A 157 -23.50 2.42 1.03
CA GLU A 157 -24.57 1.73 1.71
C GLU A 157 -24.57 0.21 1.42
N ALA A 158 -24.35 -0.18 0.16
CA ALA A 158 -24.23 -1.60 -0.19
C ALA A 158 -23.03 -2.28 0.53
N MET A 159 -21.90 -1.56 0.71
CA MET A 159 -20.75 -2.09 1.46
C MET A 159 -21.03 -2.21 2.96
N LEU A 160 -21.77 -1.27 3.55
CA LEU A 160 -22.21 -1.33 4.94
C LEU A 160 -23.17 -2.51 5.18
N ASP A 161 -24.18 -2.66 4.33
CA ASP A 161 -25.18 -3.71 4.43
C ASP A 161 -24.56 -5.11 4.26
N ALA A 162 -23.62 -5.23 3.34
CA ALA A 162 -22.84 -6.46 3.13
C ALA A 162 -21.77 -6.71 4.22
N ARG A 163 -21.61 -5.81 5.21
CA ARG A 163 -20.54 -5.83 6.22
C ARG A 163 -19.13 -5.93 5.64
N ARG A 164 -18.92 -5.34 4.45
CA ARG A 164 -17.62 -5.37 3.76
C ARG A 164 -16.68 -4.26 4.20
N HIS A 165 -17.19 -3.01 4.20
CA HIS A 165 -16.43 -1.82 4.58
C HIS A 165 -17.31 -0.87 5.37
N ARG A 166 -16.73 -0.17 6.36
CA ARG A 166 -17.38 0.87 7.16
C ARG A 166 -16.60 2.18 7.20
N ALA A 167 -15.39 2.19 6.65
CA ALA A 167 -14.59 3.39 6.43
C ALA A 167 -14.48 3.63 4.92
N PHE A 168 -14.73 4.86 4.50
CA PHE A 168 -14.79 5.25 3.10
C PHE A 168 -13.84 6.41 2.83
N LYS A 169 -12.95 6.25 1.86
CA LYS A 169 -12.06 7.30 1.38
C LYS A 169 -12.58 7.85 0.05
N LEU A 170 -12.80 9.16 -0.04
CA LEU A 170 -13.21 9.82 -1.26
C LEU A 170 -12.01 10.46 -1.95
N LYS A 171 -11.82 10.15 -3.23
CA LYS A 171 -10.83 10.81 -4.08
C LYS A 171 -11.43 12.11 -4.61
N ILE A 172 -10.81 13.24 -4.22
CA ILE A 172 -11.21 14.60 -4.58
C ILE A 172 -10.02 15.39 -5.12
N GLY A 173 -10.24 16.64 -5.54
CA GLY A 173 -9.17 17.50 -6.05
C GLY A 173 -9.17 17.68 -7.57
N SER A 174 -10.06 16.97 -8.29
CA SER A 174 -10.22 17.13 -9.75
C SER A 174 -11.25 18.20 -10.15
N ASN A 175 -12.07 18.67 -9.21
CA ASN A 175 -13.09 19.70 -9.43
C ASN A 175 -12.76 20.98 -8.65
N ALA A 176 -13.63 22.00 -8.76
CA ALA A 176 -13.55 23.16 -7.89
C ALA A 176 -13.69 22.74 -6.41
N VAL A 177 -12.86 23.26 -5.53
CA VAL A 177 -12.78 22.86 -4.11
C VAL A 177 -14.14 22.90 -3.40
N ALA A 178 -14.97 23.91 -3.70
CA ALA A 178 -16.32 24.02 -3.13
C ALA A 178 -17.24 22.87 -3.57
N SER A 179 -17.10 22.40 -4.81
CA SER A 179 -17.86 21.26 -5.33
C SER A 179 -17.43 19.95 -4.69
N ASP A 180 -16.12 19.76 -4.52
CA ASP A 180 -15.56 18.57 -3.86
C ASP A 180 -16.00 18.53 -2.39
N VAL A 181 -15.94 19.65 -1.66
CA VAL A 181 -16.42 19.73 -0.27
C VAL A 181 -17.92 19.42 -0.19
N ALA A 182 -18.74 19.99 -1.09
CA ALA A 182 -20.19 19.73 -1.11
C ALA A 182 -20.50 18.24 -1.36
N HIS A 183 -19.77 17.59 -2.28
CA HIS A 183 -19.86 16.18 -2.56
C HIS A 183 -19.57 15.32 -1.31
N VAL A 184 -18.44 15.57 -0.64
CA VAL A 184 -18.03 14.85 0.58
C VAL A 184 -19.05 15.05 1.71
N VAL A 185 -19.48 16.29 1.95
CA VAL A 185 -20.46 16.62 3.00
C VAL A 185 -21.79 15.91 2.76
N ALA A 186 -22.26 15.83 1.50
CA ALA A 186 -23.49 15.14 1.17
C ALA A 186 -23.38 13.63 1.46
N ILE A 187 -22.25 12.99 1.14
CA ILE A 187 -22.00 11.58 1.43
C ILE A 187 -21.92 11.35 2.95
N LYS A 188 -21.13 12.16 3.68
CA LYS A 188 -21.02 12.03 5.15
C LYS A 188 -22.38 12.17 5.82
N ARG A 189 -23.20 13.12 5.36
CA ARG A 189 -24.56 13.32 5.88
C ARG A 189 -25.45 12.11 5.63
N ALA A 190 -25.37 11.50 4.44
CA ALA A 190 -26.17 10.32 4.11
C ALA A 190 -25.77 9.10 4.96
N LEU A 191 -24.47 8.88 5.16
CA LEU A 191 -23.96 7.75 5.94
C LEU A 191 -24.11 7.95 7.45
N GLY A 192 -24.13 9.20 7.93
CA GLY A 192 -24.22 9.54 9.37
C GLY A 192 -23.09 8.86 10.16
N GLU A 193 -23.46 8.27 11.31
CA GLU A 193 -22.54 7.55 12.19
C GLU A 193 -22.25 6.10 11.73
N ARG A 194 -22.97 5.60 10.71
CA ARG A 194 -22.75 4.25 10.19
C ARG A 194 -21.44 4.11 9.44
N GLY A 195 -20.94 5.19 8.83
CA GLY A 195 -19.74 5.21 8.00
C GLY A 195 -18.73 6.27 8.43
N ASP A 196 -17.47 5.88 8.57
CA ASP A 196 -16.35 6.81 8.69
C ASP A 196 -15.98 7.35 7.30
N VAL A 197 -15.88 8.66 7.15
CA VAL A 197 -15.58 9.32 5.87
C VAL A 197 -14.27 10.07 5.96
N ARG A 198 -13.38 9.78 5.02
CA ARG A 198 -12.06 10.40 4.84
C ARG A 198 -11.93 10.94 3.43
N VAL A 199 -11.01 11.86 3.23
CA VAL A 199 -10.73 12.39 1.89
C VAL A 199 -9.26 12.26 1.55
N ASP A 200 -8.99 12.01 0.28
CA ASP A 200 -7.67 12.05 -0.32
C ASP A 200 -7.66 13.06 -1.46
N VAL A 201 -6.82 14.04 -1.33
CA VAL A 201 -6.74 15.19 -2.23
C VAL A 201 -5.63 15.01 -3.27
N ASN A 202 -4.73 14.08 -3.04
CA ASN A 202 -3.56 13.80 -3.89
C ASN A 202 -2.85 15.09 -4.33
N GLN A 203 -2.52 15.96 -3.36
CA GLN A 203 -1.72 17.18 -3.56
C GLN A 203 -2.42 18.31 -4.34
N ALA A 204 -3.72 18.21 -4.63
CA ALA A 204 -4.37 19.09 -5.61
C ALA A 204 -4.68 20.51 -5.09
N TRP A 205 -4.73 20.73 -3.77
CA TRP A 205 -5.14 22.00 -3.22
C TRP A 205 -3.96 22.97 -3.01
N SER A 206 -4.28 24.27 -3.07
CA SER A 206 -3.43 25.30 -2.49
C SER A 206 -3.53 25.26 -0.96
N GLU A 207 -2.58 25.89 -0.26
CA GLU A 207 -2.62 25.99 1.20
C GLU A 207 -3.87 26.75 1.69
N THR A 208 -4.28 27.78 0.97
CA THR A 208 -5.50 28.55 1.26
C THR A 208 -6.76 27.70 1.10
N ASP A 209 -6.83 26.93 0.02
CA ASP A 209 -7.94 25.99 -0.24
C ASP A 209 -8.02 24.91 0.83
N ALA A 210 -6.87 24.37 1.23
CA ALA A 210 -6.78 23.33 2.26
C ALA A 210 -7.29 23.83 3.63
N ILE A 211 -6.97 25.06 4.01
CA ILE A 211 -7.49 25.70 5.24
C ILE A 211 -9.00 25.88 5.14
N TRP A 212 -9.49 26.41 4.03
CA TRP A 212 -10.91 26.66 3.82
C TRP A 212 -11.74 25.36 3.79
N ALA A 213 -11.27 24.37 3.06
CA ALA A 213 -11.93 23.08 2.92
C ALA A 213 -11.87 22.27 4.22
N GLY A 214 -10.70 22.23 4.87
CA GLY A 214 -10.47 21.49 6.09
C GLY A 214 -11.43 21.88 7.23
N ALA A 215 -11.70 23.18 7.40
CA ALA A 215 -12.67 23.65 8.38
C ALA A 215 -14.09 23.10 8.12
N ARG A 216 -14.54 23.11 6.86
CA ARG A 216 -15.88 22.63 6.46
C ARG A 216 -16.00 21.11 6.53
N LEU A 217 -14.94 20.40 6.20
CA LEU A 217 -14.88 18.96 6.32
C LEU A 217 -14.92 18.52 7.79
N ALA A 218 -14.21 19.25 8.67
CA ALA A 218 -14.26 19.04 10.12
C ALA A 218 -15.68 19.28 10.69
N GLU A 219 -16.33 20.39 10.32
CA GLU A 219 -17.71 20.69 10.72
C GLU A 219 -18.69 19.60 10.27
N ALA A 220 -18.44 18.97 9.12
CA ALA A 220 -19.27 17.88 8.61
C ALA A 220 -18.98 16.52 9.27
N GLY A 221 -17.95 16.42 10.09
CA GLY A 221 -17.54 15.17 10.75
C GLY A 221 -16.71 14.24 9.87
N VAL A 222 -15.98 14.78 8.88
CA VAL A 222 -14.94 14.05 8.16
C VAL A 222 -13.78 13.79 9.10
N SER A 223 -13.27 12.57 9.14
CA SER A 223 -12.32 12.13 10.16
C SER A 223 -10.85 12.39 9.79
N LEU A 224 -10.50 12.52 8.50
CA LEU A 224 -9.12 12.60 8.04
C LEU A 224 -9.01 13.27 6.67
N VAL A 225 -7.98 14.09 6.47
CA VAL A 225 -7.61 14.69 5.18
C VAL A 225 -6.20 14.21 4.79
N GLU A 226 -6.12 13.44 3.71
CA GLU A 226 -4.87 12.90 3.18
C GLU A 226 -4.28 13.84 2.12
N GLN A 227 -2.99 14.10 2.25
CA GLN A 227 -2.11 14.87 1.35
C GLN A 227 -2.80 16.04 0.63
N PRO A 228 -3.26 17.04 1.37
CA PRO A 228 -4.04 18.13 0.79
C PRO A 228 -3.27 19.00 -0.20
N ILE A 229 -1.97 19.22 0.04
CA ILE A 229 -1.09 20.09 -0.74
C ILE A 229 0.14 19.35 -1.25
N ALA A 230 0.88 19.98 -2.16
CA ALA A 230 2.09 19.43 -2.76
C ALA A 230 3.05 18.85 -1.69
N ALA A 231 3.52 17.62 -1.92
CA ALA A 231 4.45 16.89 -1.04
C ALA A 231 5.75 17.66 -0.78
N THR A 232 6.19 18.46 -1.74
CA THR A 232 7.38 19.30 -1.63
C THR A 232 7.19 20.50 -0.71
N ASN A 233 5.92 20.89 -0.39
CA ASN A 233 5.62 21.99 0.52
C ASN A 233 5.49 21.52 1.98
N ARG A 234 6.58 20.97 2.53
CA ARG A 234 6.62 20.49 3.92
C ARG A 234 6.30 21.59 4.94
N ALA A 235 6.75 22.82 4.70
CA ALA A 235 6.44 23.94 5.57
C ALA A 235 4.93 24.27 5.58
N GLY A 236 4.25 24.14 4.44
CA GLY A 236 2.80 24.25 4.34
C GLY A 236 2.08 23.12 5.08
N LEU A 237 2.53 21.87 4.92
CA LEU A 237 1.99 20.73 5.68
C LEU A 237 2.09 20.96 7.19
N LYS A 238 3.24 21.43 7.68
CA LYS A 238 3.41 21.82 9.09
C LYS A 238 2.39 22.85 9.55
N ARG A 239 2.18 23.93 8.77
CA ARG A 239 1.17 24.96 9.11
C ARG A 239 -0.24 24.40 9.12
N LEU A 240 -0.58 23.56 8.12
CA LEU A 240 -1.89 22.91 8.06
C LEU A 240 -2.14 22.01 9.25
N THR A 241 -1.20 21.15 9.63
CA THR A 241 -1.31 20.26 10.80
C THR A 241 -1.53 21.07 12.09
N GLN A 242 -0.92 22.25 12.21
CA GLN A 242 -1.09 23.10 13.40
C GLN A 242 -2.43 23.86 13.43
N LEU A 243 -3.03 24.14 12.28
CA LEU A 243 -4.25 24.95 12.14
C LEU A 243 -5.50 24.14 11.91
N ALA A 244 -5.37 22.93 11.37
CA ALA A 244 -6.50 22.11 10.98
C ALA A 244 -7.29 21.61 12.19
N GLN A 245 -8.62 21.54 12.03
CA GLN A 245 -9.54 20.93 12.98
C GLN A 245 -9.83 19.45 12.65
N VAL A 246 -9.23 18.96 11.59
CA VAL A 246 -9.26 17.57 11.15
C VAL A 246 -7.83 17.07 11.00
N PRO A 247 -7.50 15.83 11.41
CA PRO A 247 -6.15 15.30 11.27
C PRO A 247 -5.66 15.33 9.82
N ILE A 248 -4.38 15.67 9.64
CA ILE A 248 -3.70 15.71 8.34
C ILE A 248 -2.81 14.47 8.20
N MET A 249 -2.99 13.73 7.11
CA MET A 249 -2.19 12.56 6.79
C MET A 249 -1.19 12.87 5.68
N ALA A 250 0.05 12.46 5.86
CA ALA A 250 1.08 12.48 4.84
C ALA A 250 1.08 11.16 4.06
N ASP A 251 0.99 11.22 2.73
CA ASP A 251 1.12 10.10 1.80
C ASP A 251 2.27 10.35 0.81
N GLU A 252 2.08 11.19 -0.20
CA GLU A 252 3.13 11.46 -1.20
C GLU A 252 4.35 12.18 -0.62
N ALA A 253 4.24 12.77 0.55
CA ALA A 253 5.37 13.35 1.27
C ALA A 253 6.20 12.30 2.03
N LEU A 254 5.78 11.01 2.06
CA LEU A 254 6.35 9.96 2.90
C LEU A 254 6.92 8.81 2.05
N HIS A 255 8.21 8.86 1.73
CA HIS A 255 8.89 7.83 0.92
C HIS A 255 9.94 7.04 1.74
N GLY A 256 9.57 6.60 2.94
CA GLY A 256 10.42 5.80 3.79
C GLY A 256 10.98 6.54 5.01
N PRO A 257 11.99 5.93 5.70
CA PRO A 257 12.42 6.40 7.02
C PRO A 257 12.98 7.82 7.06
N VAL A 258 13.63 8.28 5.98
CA VAL A 258 14.23 9.62 5.94
C VAL A 258 13.15 10.69 5.96
N ASP A 259 12.11 10.52 5.13
CA ASP A 259 10.98 11.45 5.12
C ASP A 259 10.17 11.34 6.41
N ALA A 260 9.95 10.13 6.92
CA ALA A 260 9.28 9.92 8.20
C ALA A 260 9.95 10.69 9.33
N PHE A 261 11.29 10.60 9.43
CA PHE A 261 12.06 11.36 10.42
C PHE A 261 11.89 12.87 10.25
N ALA A 262 11.99 13.36 9.02
CA ALA A 262 11.89 14.79 8.74
C ALA A 262 10.47 15.34 8.97
N LEU A 263 9.42 14.59 8.59
CA LEU A 263 8.03 14.95 8.87
C LEU A 263 7.73 14.95 10.37
N ALA A 264 8.25 13.96 11.09
CA ALA A 264 8.12 13.86 12.55
C ALA A 264 8.82 15.01 13.27
N GLN A 265 10.06 15.34 12.88
CA GLN A 265 10.82 16.46 13.43
C GLN A 265 10.08 17.80 13.24
N ASP A 266 9.48 17.98 12.07
CA ASP A 266 8.74 19.20 11.73
C ASP A 266 7.32 19.23 12.29
N ARG A 267 6.79 18.10 12.78
CA ARG A 267 5.38 17.90 13.12
C ARG A 267 4.47 18.29 11.95
N ALA A 268 4.79 17.77 10.77
CA ALA A 268 4.14 18.12 9.51
C ALA A 268 3.03 17.14 9.10
N ALA A 269 2.64 16.22 9.97
CA ALA A 269 1.48 15.34 9.82
C ALA A 269 1.07 14.77 11.18
N ASP A 270 -0.22 14.47 11.33
CA ASP A 270 -0.80 13.75 12.47
C ASP A 270 -0.80 12.24 12.23
N VAL A 271 -0.86 11.83 10.96
CA VAL A 271 -0.97 10.44 10.51
C VAL A 271 -0.01 10.17 9.36
N PHE A 272 0.63 9.00 9.35
CA PHE A 272 1.43 8.52 8.25
C PHE A 272 0.71 7.41 7.48
N ALA A 273 0.55 7.59 6.16
CA ALA A 273 0.12 6.54 5.24
C ALA A 273 1.33 5.64 4.91
N VAL A 274 1.47 4.53 5.64
CA VAL A 274 2.60 3.62 5.45
C VAL A 274 2.33 2.69 4.29
N LYS A 275 3.18 2.73 3.26
CA LYS A 275 3.14 1.82 2.11
C LYS A 275 4.48 1.10 1.99
N ILE A 276 4.45 -0.23 1.87
CA ILE A 276 5.69 -1.03 1.75
C ILE A 276 6.45 -0.66 0.48
N ALA A 277 5.73 -0.40 -0.61
CA ALA A 277 6.33 -0.03 -1.90
C ALA A 277 7.06 1.33 -1.82
N GLN A 278 6.41 2.38 -1.34
CA GLN A 278 7.03 3.70 -1.17
C GLN A 278 8.20 3.67 -0.18
N SER A 279 8.12 2.83 0.84
CA SER A 279 9.19 2.66 1.85
C SER A 279 10.37 1.82 1.35
N GLY A 280 10.29 1.28 0.13
CA GLY A 280 11.36 0.45 -0.45
C GLY A 280 11.48 -0.93 0.18
N GLY A 281 10.37 -1.46 0.74
CA GLY A 281 10.24 -2.80 1.31
C GLY A 281 9.70 -2.81 2.74
N LEU A 282 9.55 -4.03 3.25
CA LEU A 282 9.01 -4.31 4.59
C LEU A 282 9.84 -3.68 5.72
N GLN A 283 11.17 -3.77 5.63
CA GLN A 283 12.07 -3.19 6.64
C GLN A 283 11.97 -1.67 6.67
N GLY A 284 11.85 -1.03 5.49
CA GLY A 284 11.65 0.41 5.39
C GLY A 284 10.34 0.85 6.03
N ALA A 285 9.25 0.14 5.75
CA ALA A 285 7.94 0.41 6.33
C ALA A 285 7.89 0.16 7.85
N ALA A 286 8.55 -0.90 8.34
CA ALA A 286 8.71 -1.13 9.78
C ALA A 286 9.48 0.01 10.47
N SER A 287 10.50 0.54 9.79
CA SER A 287 11.26 1.69 10.32
C SER A 287 10.42 2.97 10.36
N VAL A 288 9.57 3.21 9.34
CA VAL A 288 8.59 4.31 9.35
C VAL A 288 7.64 4.19 10.53
N ALA A 289 7.11 2.99 10.78
CA ALA A 289 6.22 2.75 11.92
C ALA A 289 6.90 3.00 13.26
N SER A 290 8.17 2.60 13.41
CA SER A 290 8.95 2.85 14.63
C SER A 290 9.20 4.34 14.87
N ILE A 291 9.48 5.12 13.81
CA ILE A 291 9.64 6.57 13.89
C ILE A 291 8.32 7.23 14.27
N ALA A 292 7.22 6.83 13.66
CA ALA A 292 5.89 7.33 13.96
C ALA A 292 5.52 7.10 15.43
N ALA A 293 5.71 5.87 15.93
CA ALA A 293 5.45 5.51 17.33
C ALA A 293 6.29 6.38 18.30
N ALA A 294 7.59 6.56 18.04
CA ALA A 294 8.47 7.38 18.83
C ALA A 294 8.08 8.88 18.83
N ALA A 295 7.49 9.36 17.74
CA ALA A 295 7.06 10.75 17.57
C ALA A 295 5.60 11.00 18.01
N GLY A 296 4.84 9.96 18.37
CA GLY A 296 3.42 10.06 18.69
C GLY A 296 2.53 10.34 17.47
N ILE A 297 2.98 9.95 16.27
CA ILE A 297 2.24 10.06 15.02
C ILE A 297 1.46 8.76 14.80
N GLU A 298 0.21 8.88 14.41
CA GLU A 298 -0.66 7.73 14.18
C GLU A 298 -0.40 7.07 12.81
N LEU A 299 -0.81 5.80 12.65
CA LEU A 299 -0.56 5.03 11.44
C LEU A 299 -1.85 4.66 10.71
N TYR A 300 -1.75 4.71 9.40
CA TYR A 300 -2.68 4.18 8.42
C TYR A 300 -1.94 3.27 7.45
N GLY A 301 -2.47 2.08 7.18
CA GLY A 301 -1.90 1.16 6.20
C GLY A 301 -2.34 1.54 4.78
N GLY A 302 -1.50 2.27 4.07
CA GLY A 302 -1.74 2.67 2.68
C GLY A 302 -1.52 1.52 1.69
N THR A 303 -1.85 1.78 0.42
CA THR A 303 -1.71 0.82 -0.70
C THR A 303 -1.26 1.52 -1.97
N MET A 304 -0.65 0.75 -2.88
CA MET A 304 -0.47 1.09 -4.29
C MET A 304 -1.46 0.30 -5.17
N LEU A 305 -2.57 -0.14 -4.59
CA LEU A 305 -3.58 -1.02 -5.21
C LEU A 305 -2.97 -2.35 -5.66
N GLU A 306 -2.16 -2.93 -4.79
CA GLU A 306 -1.50 -4.21 -5.00
C GLU A 306 -2.54 -5.32 -5.20
N GLY A 307 -2.14 -6.37 -5.92
CA GLY A 307 -2.82 -7.64 -5.94
C GLY A 307 -2.63 -8.40 -4.63
N ALA A 308 -2.84 -9.71 -4.66
CA ALA A 308 -2.88 -10.52 -3.45
C ALA A 308 -1.54 -10.61 -2.70
N ALA A 309 -0.41 -10.66 -3.42
CA ALA A 309 0.90 -10.82 -2.77
C ALA A 309 1.31 -9.55 -2.01
N GLY A 310 1.25 -8.38 -2.64
CA GLY A 310 1.60 -7.11 -2.01
C GLY A 310 0.61 -6.73 -0.89
N THR A 311 -0.69 -6.99 -1.11
CA THR A 311 -1.72 -6.79 -0.09
C THR A 311 -1.46 -7.66 1.14
N MET A 312 -1.17 -8.95 0.97
CA MET A 312 -0.91 -9.83 2.11
C MET A 312 0.42 -9.52 2.79
N ALA A 313 1.47 -9.14 2.04
CA ALA A 313 2.73 -8.69 2.62
C ALA A 313 2.53 -7.45 3.51
N SER A 314 1.76 -6.48 3.02
CA SER A 314 1.38 -5.29 3.79
C SER A 314 0.57 -5.66 5.04
N ALA A 315 -0.45 -6.50 4.91
CA ALA A 315 -1.29 -6.93 6.03
C ALA A 315 -0.49 -7.67 7.11
N GLN A 316 0.39 -8.60 6.72
CA GLN A 316 1.28 -9.33 7.63
C GLN A 316 2.19 -8.37 8.42
N LEU A 317 2.80 -7.38 7.75
CA LEU A 317 3.63 -6.39 8.43
C LEU A 317 2.79 -5.47 9.32
N PHE A 318 1.69 -4.90 8.79
CA PHE A 318 0.87 -3.92 9.51
C PHE A 318 0.22 -4.51 10.76
N SER A 319 -0.05 -5.82 10.77
CA SER A 319 -0.56 -6.53 11.94
C SER A 319 0.43 -6.57 13.13
N THR A 320 1.71 -6.26 12.90
CA THR A 320 2.74 -6.23 13.94
C THR A 320 2.89 -4.85 14.60
N PHE A 321 2.27 -3.80 14.04
CA PHE A 321 2.39 -2.44 14.55
C PHE A 321 1.68 -2.29 15.91
N ASP A 322 2.22 -1.44 16.78
CA ASP A 322 1.67 -1.18 18.11
C ASP A 322 0.25 -0.61 18.05
N SER A 323 -0.01 0.23 17.05
CA SER A 323 -1.31 0.80 16.77
C SER A 323 -1.49 0.99 15.26
N LEU A 324 -2.66 0.64 14.78
CA LEU A 324 -3.12 0.90 13.42
C LEU A 324 -4.52 1.52 13.51
N LYS A 325 -4.63 2.60 14.26
CA LYS A 325 -5.90 3.26 14.64
C LYS A 325 -6.77 3.59 13.43
N TRP A 326 -6.15 3.96 12.32
CA TRP A 326 -6.86 4.35 11.11
C TRP A 326 -7.18 3.19 10.16
N GLY A 327 -6.82 1.94 10.53
CA GLY A 327 -6.99 0.77 9.68
C GLY A 327 -6.11 0.81 8.44
N THR A 328 -6.60 0.23 7.36
CA THR A 328 -5.84 0.09 6.11
C THR A 328 -6.69 0.39 4.87
N GLU A 329 -6.04 0.47 3.71
CA GLU A 329 -6.63 0.53 2.37
C GLU A 329 -6.38 -0.76 1.56
N LEU A 330 -6.21 -1.88 2.21
CA LEU A 330 -5.78 -3.13 1.56
C LEU A 330 -6.91 -3.82 0.79
N PHE A 331 -7.60 -3.08 -0.06
CA PHE A 331 -8.71 -3.56 -0.90
C PHE A 331 -8.31 -3.84 -2.37
N GLY A 332 -7.03 -3.68 -2.73
CA GLY A 332 -6.57 -3.85 -4.13
C GLY A 332 -7.11 -5.09 -4.83
N PRO A 333 -7.04 -6.31 -4.26
CA PRO A 333 -7.59 -7.52 -4.86
C PRO A 333 -9.09 -7.44 -5.18
N LEU A 334 -9.87 -6.69 -4.40
CA LEU A 334 -11.31 -6.52 -4.61
C LEU A 334 -11.66 -5.61 -5.80
N LEU A 335 -10.68 -4.85 -6.32
CA LEU A 335 -10.84 -4.06 -7.54
C LEU A 335 -10.59 -4.87 -8.81
N LEU A 336 -10.02 -6.05 -8.72
CA LEU A 336 -9.58 -6.84 -9.87
C LEU A 336 -10.69 -7.80 -10.31
N THR A 337 -10.81 -8.01 -11.61
CA THR A 337 -11.80 -8.94 -12.20
C THR A 337 -11.37 -10.40 -12.14
N GLU A 338 -10.06 -10.64 -11.98
CA GLU A 338 -9.48 -11.97 -12.00
C GLU A 338 -8.68 -12.22 -10.71
N GLU A 339 -8.79 -13.44 -10.19
CA GLU A 339 -8.06 -13.90 -9.03
C GLU A 339 -6.76 -14.62 -9.44
N ILE A 340 -5.65 -14.30 -8.78
CA ILE A 340 -4.34 -14.93 -9.01
C ILE A 340 -4.01 -16.03 -8.00
N LEU A 341 -4.87 -16.21 -7.00
CA LEU A 341 -4.72 -17.25 -5.97
C LEU A 341 -5.63 -18.44 -6.26
N VAL A 342 -5.29 -19.59 -5.67
CA VAL A 342 -6.14 -20.77 -5.62
C VAL A 342 -7.40 -20.50 -4.80
N GLU A 343 -7.24 -19.84 -3.65
CA GLU A 343 -8.31 -19.36 -2.80
C GLU A 343 -8.15 -17.84 -2.59
N PRO A 344 -9.19 -17.03 -2.79
CA PRO A 344 -9.11 -15.59 -2.64
C PRO A 344 -8.83 -15.19 -1.18
N LEU A 345 -8.33 -13.97 -0.99
CA LEU A 345 -8.14 -13.39 0.34
C LEU A 345 -9.48 -13.26 1.07
N ARG A 346 -9.47 -13.55 2.37
CA ARG A 346 -10.68 -13.53 3.20
C ARG A 346 -10.96 -12.12 3.72
N TYR A 347 -11.97 -11.47 3.13
CA TYR A 347 -12.54 -10.20 3.59
C TYR A 347 -13.89 -10.46 4.25
N GLU A 348 -13.97 -10.23 5.56
CA GLU A 348 -15.18 -10.50 6.36
C GLU A 348 -15.25 -9.52 7.53
N ASP A 349 -16.44 -9.11 7.90
CA ASP A 349 -16.69 -8.20 9.03
C ASP A 349 -15.81 -6.94 9.01
N PHE A 350 -15.75 -6.28 7.83
CA PHE A 350 -14.98 -5.04 7.58
C PHE A 350 -13.45 -5.21 7.61
N LYS A 351 -12.95 -6.45 7.64
CA LYS A 351 -11.54 -6.77 7.86
C LYS A 351 -10.99 -7.71 6.81
N LEU A 352 -9.69 -7.58 6.56
CA LEU A 352 -8.89 -8.60 5.91
C LEU A 352 -8.27 -9.51 6.97
N HIS A 353 -8.57 -10.81 6.89
CA HIS A 353 -8.07 -11.83 7.80
C HIS A 353 -6.72 -12.37 7.35
N LEU A 354 -5.81 -12.55 8.31
CA LEU A 354 -4.46 -13.04 8.05
C LEU A 354 -4.39 -14.56 8.23
N PRO A 355 -3.80 -15.29 7.27
CA PRO A 355 -3.55 -16.71 7.40
C PRO A 355 -2.47 -16.98 8.47
N ALA A 356 -2.52 -18.18 9.07
CA ALA A 356 -1.52 -18.65 10.02
C ALA A 356 -0.44 -19.53 9.38
N THR A 357 -0.53 -19.77 8.07
CA THR A 357 0.39 -20.61 7.31
C THR A 357 1.71 -19.89 6.99
N PRO A 358 2.82 -20.62 6.76
CA PRO A 358 4.14 -20.02 6.56
C PRO A 358 4.23 -19.07 5.37
N GLY A 359 5.13 -18.09 5.48
CA GLY A 359 5.35 -17.07 4.46
C GLY A 359 4.23 -16.05 4.42
N LEU A 360 3.84 -15.63 3.22
CA LEU A 360 2.65 -14.81 2.98
C LEU A 360 1.35 -15.55 3.37
N GLY A 361 1.40 -16.88 3.45
CA GLY A 361 0.26 -17.68 3.81
C GLY A 361 -0.77 -17.88 2.69
N ILE A 362 -0.41 -17.60 1.46
CA ILE A 362 -1.27 -17.69 0.27
C ILE A 362 -0.68 -18.66 -0.76
N THR A 363 -1.55 -19.21 -1.61
CA THR A 363 -1.17 -20.16 -2.69
C THR A 363 -1.55 -19.59 -4.04
N PHE A 364 -0.56 -19.40 -4.92
CA PHE A 364 -0.74 -18.85 -6.26
C PHE A 364 -1.24 -19.89 -7.26
N ASP A 365 -2.19 -19.52 -8.11
CA ASP A 365 -2.57 -20.28 -9.32
C ASP A 365 -1.65 -19.89 -10.48
N TRP A 366 -0.47 -20.51 -10.53
CA TRP A 366 0.53 -20.22 -11.57
C TRP A 366 0.02 -20.48 -12.98
N ALA A 367 -0.89 -21.46 -13.17
CA ALA A 367 -1.46 -21.72 -14.48
C ALA A 367 -2.36 -20.54 -14.94
N ARG A 368 -3.07 -19.93 -14.01
CA ARG A 368 -3.88 -18.72 -14.28
C ARG A 368 -3.00 -17.49 -14.52
N ILE A 369 -1.97 -17.30 -13.70
CA ILE A 369 -1.00 -16.20 -13.84
C ILE A 369 -0.33 -16.23 -15.21
N GLU A 370 0.13 -17.40 -15.67
CA GLU A 370 0.77 -17.54 -16.99
C GLU A 370 -0.18 -17.17 -18.15
N ARG A 371 -1.49 -17.41 -18.02
CA ARG A 371 -2.48 -16.98 -19.05
C ARG A 371 -2.70 -15.46 -19.09
N MET A 372 -2.51 -14.76 -17.96
CA MET A 372 -2.67 -13.31 -17.83
C MET A 372 -1.38 -12.54 -18.02
N LYS A 373 -0.27 -13.25 -18.18
CA LYS A 373 1.04 -12.64 -18.36
C LYS A 373 1.08 -11.79 -19.63
N ARG A 374 1.58 -10.56 -19.47
CA ARG A 374 1.86 -9.71 -20.61
C ARG A 374 3.01 -10.32 -21.40
N ASP A 375 2.80 -10.60 -22.69
CA ASP A 375 3.90 -10.99 -23.57
C ASP A 375 4.92 -9.86 -23.66
N ALA A 376 6.20 -10.21 -23.64
CA ALA A 376 7.26 -9.25 -23.89
C ALA A 376 7.06 -8.70 -25.32
N ARG A 377 6.60 -7.46 -25.43
CA ARG A 377 6.45 -6.76 -26.69
C ARG A 377 7.78 -6.14 -27.11
#